data_872fb2391ef8f8ad44a213c387644455
#
_entry.id   872fb2391ef8f8ad44a213c387644455
#
_cell.length_a   1.000
_cell.length_b   1.000
_cell.length_c   1.000
_cell.angle_alpha   90.00
_cell.angle_beta   90.00
_cell.angle_gamma   90.00
#
_symmetry.space_group_name_H-M   'P 1'
#
loop_
_entity.id
_entity.type
_entity.pdbx_description
1 polymer ?
#
loop_
_entity_poly.entity_id
_entity_poly.type
_entity_poly.pdbx_seq_one_letter_code
_entity_poly.pdbx_strand_id
1 'polypeptide(L)'
;MRRILSVLCLLAAFVSPASACFLITSNQEFAPAAPATFNWDRAKVTPALPAPALKVERLDRLPYIPTDYRERIEACRSGKVSVRVHWPRSAKAKLDQVGFRFKMLTKDSGLSVEEGPVMGVQEGDSMRFDFLLFESPYVADKPLVMKMEVYAVNSKWQRGPASTLVLRAPVARAAEKER
;
A
#
# COMPACT_ATOMS: atom_id res chain seq x y z
N MET A 1 -8.33 31.77 -47.40
CA MET A 1 -7.42 31.37 -46.32
C MET A 1 -7.80 31.79 -44.89
N ARG A 2 -8.70 32.76 -44.69
CA ARG A 2 -9.09 33.25 -43.32
C ARG A 2 -10.07 32.36 -42.56
N ARG A 3 -10.79 31.43 -43.19
CA ARG A 3 -11.80 30.56 -42.54
C ARG A 3 -11.27 29.26 -41.94
N ILE A 4 -10.06 28.84 -42.29
CA ILE A 4 -9.46 27.60 -41.75
C ILE A 4 -8.83 27.85 -40.38
N LEU A 5 -8.35 29.06 -40.10
CA LEU A 5 -7.75 29.37 -38.79
C LEU A 5 -8.77 29.38 -37.64
N SER A 6 -10.04 29.72 -37.91
CA SER A 6 -11.06 29.79 -36.85
C SER A 6 -11.53 28.42 -36.36
N VAL A 7 -11.41 27.37 -37.18
CA VAL A 7 -11.82 26.01 -36.78
C VAL A 7 -10.75 25.34 -35.89
N LEU A 8 -9.48 25.68 -36.10
CA LEU A 8 -8.38 25.11 -35.29
C LEU A 8 -8.37 25.63 -33.83
N CYS A 9 -8.82 26.87 -33.62
CA CYS A 9 -8.91 27.43 -32.26
C CYS A 9 -10.08 26.86 -31.43
N LEU A 10 -11.15 26.37 -32.06
CA LEU A 10 -12.28 25.78 -31.32
C LEU A 10 -11.98 24.34 -30.82
N LEU A 11 -11.09 23.61 -31.48
CA LEU A 11 -10.72 22.27 -31.07
C LEU A 11 -9.73 22.23 -29.87
N ALA A 12 -9.02 23.33 -29.60
CA ALA A 12 -8.10 23.43 -28.47
C ALA A 12 -8.80 23.65 -27.10
N ALA A 13 -10.08 23.99 -27.07
CA ALA A 13 -10.80 24.37 -25.85
C ALA A 13 -11.37 23.16 -25.06
N PHE A 14 -11.28 21.92 -25.56
CA PHE A 14 -11.86 20.74 -24.92
C PHE A 14 -10.85 19.78 -24.30
N VAL A 15 -9.59 20.17 -24.20
CA VAL A 15 -8.63 19.39 -23.41
C VAL A 15 -8.82 19.78 -21.95
N SER A 16 -9.86 19.24 -21.31
CA SER A 16 -9.95 19.26 -19.85
C SER A 16 -8.71 18.53 -19.31
N PRO A 17 -7.90 19.16 -18.47
CA PRO A 17 -6.82 18.43 -17.81
C PRO A 17 -7.47 17.29 -17.02
N ALA A 18 -7.24 16.05 -17.45
CA ALA A 18 -7.58 14.90 -16.64
C ALA A 18 -6.72 15.00 -15.38
N SER A 19 -7.31 15.41 -14.25
CA SER A 19 -6.67 15.40 -12.95
C SER A 19 -6.43 13.94 -12.58
N ALA A 20 -5.30 13.39 -13.01
CA ALA A 20 -4.88 12.06 -12.59
C ALA A 20 -4.49 12.12 -11.11
N CYS A 21 -5.21 11.37 -10.29
CA CYS A 21 -4.83 11.19 -8.89
C CYS A 21 -3.52 10.40 -8.82
N PHE A 22 -2.46 11.05 -8.42
CA PHE A 22 -1.18 10.40 -8.25
C PHE A 22 -1.01 10.02 -6.77
N LEU A 23 -1.39 8.79 -6.43
CA LEU A 23 -1.23 8.26 -5.08
C LEU A 23 0.13 7.53 -5.02
N ILE A 24 1.11 8.13 -4.36
CA ILE A 24 2.46 7.57 -4.23
C ILE A 24 2.61 6.96 -2.84
N THR A 25 3.12 5.74 -2.78
CA THR A 25 3.70 5.16 -1.56
C THR A 25 5.20 5.45 -1.52
N SER A 26 5.79 5.46 -0.33
CA SER A 26 7.23 5.59 -0.15
C SER A 26 7.99 4.27 -0.36
N ASN A 27 7.26 3.19 -0.66
CA ASN A 27 7.83 1.87 -0.87
C ASN A 27 8.55 1.82 -2.22
N GLN A 28 9.72 1.18 -2.23
CA GLN A 28 10.54 0.99 -3.43
C GLN A 28 10.71 -0.50 -3.69
N GLU A 29 10.77 -0.89 -4.95
CA GLU A 29 11.04 -2.28 -5.31
C GLU A 29 12.42 -2.71 -4.79
N PHE A 30 12.49 -3.90 -4.19
CA PHE A 30 13.75 -4.46 -3.72
C PHE A 30 14.57 -5.04 -4.87
N ALA A 31 15.81 -4.64 -4.98
CA ALA A 31 16.73 -5.13 -6.02
C ALA A 31 17.67 -6.24 -5.49
N PRO A 32 17.99 -7.27 -6.30
CA PRO A 32 17.52 -7.48 -7.68
C PRO A 32 16.09 -8.00 -7.70
N ALA A 33 15.28 -7.48 -8.62
CA ALA A 33 13.91 -7.94 -8.84
C ALA A 33 13.90 -9.42 -9.20
N ALA A 34 12.96 -10.17 -8.62
CA ALA A 34 12.77 -11.54 -9.02
C ALA A 34 12.02 -11.61 -10.37
N PRO A 35 12.22 -12.65 -11.19
CA PRO A 35 11.38 -12.85 -12.37
C PRO A 35 9.89 -12.83 -12.01
N ALA A 36 9.05 -12.28 -12.88
CA ALA A 36 7.59 -12.21 -12.64
C ALA A 36 6.94 -13.57 -12.36
N THR A 37 7.54 -14.64 -12.89
CA THR A 37 7.09 -16.03 -12.67
C THR A 37 7.58 -16.65 -11.37
N PHE A 38 8.38 -15.91 -10.56
CA PHE A 38 8.97 -16.47 -9.34
C PHE A 38 7.91 -16.71 -8.27
N ASN A 39 7.83 -17.95 -7.80
CA ASN A 39 6.86 -18.33 -6.78
C ASN A 39 7.44 -18.13 -5.37
N TRP A 40 7.10 -17.01 -4.75
CA TRP A 40 7.54 -16.64 -3.42
C TRP A 40 7.09 -17.62 -2.32
N ASP A 41 5.96 -18.31 -2.49
CA ASP A 41 5.47 -19.28 -1.50
C ASP A 41 6.35 -20.53 -1.46
N ARG A 42 7.05 -20.80 -2.57
CA ARG A 42 8.02 -21.91 -2.72
C ARG A 42 9.47 -21.45 -2.54
N ALA A 43 9.72 -20.19 -2.25
CA ALA A 43 11.06 -19.67 -2.03
C ALA A 43 11.75 -20.42 -0.87
N LYS A 44 13.05 -20.68 -1.03
CA LYS A 44 13.84 -21.38 0.00
C LYS A 44 13.87 -20.54 1.28
N VAL A 45 13.47 -21.15 2.40
CA VAL A 45 13.57 -20.54 3.72
C VAL A 45 15.01 -20.63 4.22
N THR A 46 15.53 -19.50 4.73
CA THR A 46 16.87 -19.43 5.30
C THR A 46 16.83 -18.93 6.74
N PRO A 47 17.56 -19.57 7.67
CA PRO A 47 17.69 -19.09 9.04
C PRO A 47 18.57 -17.83 9.18
N ALA A 48 19.24 -17.41 8.08
CA ALA A 48 20.04 -16.19 8.07
C ALA A 48 19.18 -14.91 8.12
N LEU A 49 17.90 -15.02 7.78
CA LEU A 49 16.92 -13.95 7.86
C LEU A 49 15.95 -14.24 9.01
N PRO A 50 15.94 -13.42 10.08
CA PRO A 50 14.99 -13.60 11.18
C PRO A 50 13.56 -13.25 10.75
N ALA A 51 12.58 -13.71 11.52
CA ALA A 51 11.20 -13.23 11.40
C ALA A 51 11.14 -11.74 11.78
N PRO A 52 10.49 -10.89 10.99
CA PRO A 52 10.40 -9.46 11.29
C PRO A 52 9.47 -9.20 12.48
N ALA A 53 9.84 -8.27 13.37
CA ALA A 53 8.93 -7.78 14.39
C ALA A 53 8.10 -6.62 13.80
N LEU A 54 6.77 -6.74 13.87
CA LEU A 54 5.84 -5.87 13.15
C LEU A 54 5.06 -4.98 14.12
N LYS A 55 4.89 -3.70 13.76
CA LYS A 55 4.05 -2.75 14.47
C LYS A 55 3.20 -1.95 13.49
N VAL A 56 1.89 -1.86 13.73
CA VAL A 56 1.03 -0.89 13.03
C VAL A 56 1.26 0.48 13.66
N GLU A 57 1.66 1.46 12.86
CA GLU A 57 1.86 2.83 13.33
C GLU A 57 0.65 3.70 13.05
N ARG A 58 0.05 3.46 11.89
CA ARG A 58 -1.09 4.25 11.43
C ARG A 58 -2.06 3.36 10.66
N LEU A 59 -3.34 3.56 10.90
CA LEU A 59 -4.42 2.95 10.15
C LEU A 59 -5.57 3.95 10.05
N ASP A 60 -5.53 4.74 8.98
CA ASP A 60 -6.56 5.73 8.68
C ASP A 60 -7.54 5.13 7.68
N ARG A 61 -8.80 5.13 8.03
CA ARG A 61 -9.90 4.78 7.14
C ARG A 61 -10.52 6.04 6.55
N LEU A 62 -11.09 5.90 5.35
CA LEU A 62 -11.95 6.96 4.82
C LEU A 62 -13.19 7.11 5.71
N PRO A 63 -13.72 8.35 5.85
CA PRO A 63 -14.99 8.56 6.52
C PRO A 63 -16.10 7.79 5.81
N TYR A 64 -17.03 7.21 6.59
CA TYR A 64 -18.24 6.61 6.06
C TYR A 64 -19.14 7.72 5.46
N ILE A 65 -19.60 7.50 4.23
CA ILE A 65 -20.56 8.39 3.56
C ILE A 65 -21.91 7.69 3.53
N PRO A 66 -22.94 8.21 4.24
CA PRO A 66 -24.29 7.66 4.20
C PRO A 66 -24.84 7.64 2.75
N THR A 67 -25.69 6.64 2.44
CA THR A 67 -26.21 6.40 1.08
C THR A 67 -27.09 7.52 0.52
N ASP A 68 -27.61 8.39 1.36
CA ASP A 68 -28.34 9.60 0.98
C ASP A 68 -27.43 10.76 0.53
N TYR A 69 -26.13 10.61 0.73
CA TYR A 69 -25.10 11.59 0.40
C TYR A 69 -24.41 11.24 -0.93
N ARG A 70 -25.13 11.25 -2.05
CA ARG A 70 -24.59 10.88 -3.37
C ARG A 70 -23.74 11.95 -4.05
N GLU A 71 -23.57 13.11 -3.45
CA GLU A 71 -22.84 14.20 -4.08
C GLU A 71 -21.36 14.19 -3.67
N ARG A 72 -20.51 13.91 -4.66
CA ARG A 72 -19.05 14.06 -4.69
C ARG A 72 -18.26 13.07 -3.84
N ILE A 73 -18.20 11.83 -4.31
CA ILE A 73 -17.04 11.01 -4.00
C ILE A 73 -15.86 11.59 -4.78
N GLU A 74 -14.97 12.29 -4.10
CA GLU A 74 -13.70 12.67 -4.69
C GLU A 74 -12.97 11.38 -5.09
N ALA A 75 -12.77 11.18 -6.39
CA ALA A 75 -12.23 9.95 -6.98
C ALA A 75 -10.82 9.57 -6.47
N CYS A 76 -10.20 10.45 -5.69
CA CYS A 76 -8.82 10.33 -5.24
C CYS A 76 -8.66 10.10 -3.72
N ARG A 77 -9.71 9.65 -3.03
CA ARG A 77 -9.60 9.40 -1.59
C ARG A 77 -9.16 7.96 -1.32
N SER A 78 -8.12 7.80 -0.52
CA SER A 78 -7.70 6.52 0.02
C SER A 78 -7.41 6.67 1.51
N GLY A 79 -7.69 5.63 2.27
CA GLY A 79 -7.13 5.49 3.60
C GLY A 79 -5.62 5.21 3.54
N LYS A 80 -4.95 5.25 4.67
CA LYS A 80 -3.52 4.99 4.78
C LYS A 80 -3.22 3.98 5.88
N VAL A 81 -2.38 3.01 5.57
CA VAL A 81 -1.82 2.06 6.54
C VAL A 81 -0.31 2.22 6.57
N SER A 82 0.24 2.50 7.75
CA SER A 82 1.70 2.53 7.95
C SER A 82 2.10 1.39 8.88
N VAL A 83 3.04 0.58 8.41
CA VAL A 83 3.60 -0.56 9.15
C VAL A 83 5.08 -0.33 9.37
N ARG A 84 5.53 -0.49 10.61
CA ARG A 84 6.94 -0.50 10.97
C ARG A 84 7.42 -1.94 11.14
N VAL A 85 8.51 -2.24 10.47
CA VAL A 85 9.26 -3.48 10.62
C VAL A 85 10.51 -3.18 11.43
N HIS A 86 10.63 -3.78 12.60
CA HIS A 86 11.85 -3.75 13.41
C HIS A 86 12.75 -4.92 13.04
N TRP A 87 14.03 -4.60 12.79
CA TRP A 87 15.02 -5.59 12.41
C TRP A 87 15.99 -5.86 13.57
N PRO A 88 16.21 -7.11 13.94
CA PRO A 88 17.11 -7.42 15.07
C PRO A 88 18.55 -7.01 14.75
N ARG A 89 19.21 -6.28 15.64
CA ARG A 89 20.64 -5.91 15.51
C ARG A 89 21.55 -7.11 15.43
N SER A 90 21.14 -8.26 15.98
CA SER A 90 21.86 -9.53 15.92
C SER A 90 21.72 -10.27 14.59
N ALA A 91 20.87 -9.78 13.66
CA ALA A 91 20.71 -10.40 12.37
C ALA A 91 22.01 -10.32 11.55
N LYS A 92 22.35 -11.41 10.86
CA LYS A 92 23.53 -11.45 9.98
C LYS A 92 23.40 -10.54 8.77
N ALA A 93 22.20 -10.42 8.22
CA ALA A 93 21.91 -9.50 7.13
C ALA A 93 21.57 -8.13 7.69
N LYS A 94 22.13 -7.06 7.11
CA LYS A 94 21.79 -5.67 7.46
C LYS A 94 20.43 -5.30 6.86
N LEU A 95 19.77 -4.33 7.47
CA LEU A 95 18.43 -3.89 7.07
C LEU A 95 18.40 -3.35 5.62
N ASP A 96 19.45 -2.67 5.19
CA ASP A 96 19.62 -2.14 3.82
C ASP A 96 19.89 -3.23 2.75
N GLN A 97 20.12 -4.48 3.18
CA GLN A 97 20.39 -5.64 2.30
C GLN A 97 19.19 -6.58 2.15
N VAL A 98 18.06 -6.23 2.74
CA VAL A 98 16.87 -7.07 2.74
C VAL A 98 15.64 -6.29 2.27
N GLY A 99 14.82 -6.94 1.44
CA GLY A 99 13.48 -6.48 1.15
C GLY A 99 12.46 -7.18 2.03
N PHE A 100 11.25 -6.66 2.08
CA PHE A 100 10.14 -7.27 2.80
C PHE A 100 8.98 -7.53 1.85
N ARG A 101 8.46 -8.74 1.88
CA ARG A 101 7.26 -9.09 1.14
C ARG A 101 6.07 -9.09 2.08
N PHE A 102 5.03 -8.40 1.66
CA PHE A 102 3.74 -8.34 2.32
C PHE A 102 2.74 -9.18 1.52
N LYS A 103 2.13 -10.17 2.13
CA LYS A 103 1.15 -11.04 1.49
C LYS A 103 -0.17 -10.94 2.22
N MET A 104 -1.21 -10.48 1.54
CA MET A 104 -2.54 -10.45 2.13
C MET A 104 -3.08 -11.87 2.29
N LEU A 105 -3.56 -12.16 3.51
CA LEU A 105 -4.28 -13.40 3.83
C LEU A 105 -5.79 -13.19 3.80
N THR A 106 -6.25 -11.94 3.96
CA THR A 106 -7.65 -11.56 3.81
C THR A 106 -7.91 -11.20 2.36
N LYS A 107 -8.88 -11.86 1.74
CA LYS A 107 -9.34 -11.53 0.38
C LYS A 107 -10.09 -10.20 0.39
N ASP A 108 -10.07 -9.51 -0.74
CA ASP A 108 -10.85 -8.27 -0.99
C ASP A 108 -10.70 -7.23 0.12
N SER A 109 -9.48 -7.11 0.63
CA SER A 109 -9.15 -6.22 1.75
C SER A 109 -9.14 -4.73 1.38
N GLY A 110 -9.11 -4.40 0.09
CA GLY A 110 -8.91 -3.03 -0.38
C GLY A 110 -7.50 -2.46 -0.14
N LEU A 111 -6.62 -3.18 0.56
CA LEU A 111 -5.25 -2.73 0.78
C LEU A 111 -4.40 -3.02 -0.45
N SER A 112 -3.81 -1.95 -1.03
CA SER A 112 -2.89 -2.09 -2.15
C SER A 112 -1.51 -2.50 -1.63
N VAL A 113 -1.10 -3.71 -1.99
CA VAL A 113 0.19 -4.29 -1.60
C VAL A 113 0.92 -4.74 -2.86
N GLU A 114 2.18 -4.42 -2.96
CA GLU A 114 3.04 -4.81 -4.06
C GLU A 114 3.19 -6.34 -4.14
N GLU A 115 3.20 -6.89 -5.36
CA GLU A 115 3.35 -8.34 -5.57
C GLU A 115 4.76 -8.85 -5.24
N GLY A 116 5.78 -8.00 -5.40
CA GLY A 116 7.18 -8.27 -5.09
C GLY A 116 7.61 -7.84 -3.69
N PRO A 117 8.85 -8.15 -3.30
CA PRO A 117 9.46 -7.58 -2.12
C PRO A 117 9.74 -6.09 -2.32
N VAL A 118 9.55 -5.32 -1.28
CA VAL A 118 9.78 -3.87 -1.26
C VAL A 118 10.72 -3.46 -0.14
N MET A 119 11.32 -2.30 -0.30
CA MET A 119 12.01 -1.54 0.74
C MET A 119 11.14 -0.34 1.12
N GLY A 120 11.05 -0.07 2.39
CA GLY A 120 10.40 1.13 2.90
C GLY A 120 11.41 2.24 3.20
N VAL A 121 10.99 3.22 3.97
CA VAL A 121 11.87 4.29 4.49
C VAL A 121 12.58 3.77 5.72
N GLN A 122 13.91 3.72 5.67
CA GLN A 122 14.71 3.29 6.82
C GLN A 122 14.78 4.38 7.88
N GLU A 123 14.49 4.00 9.11
CA GLU A 123 14.55 4.86 10.30
C GLU A 123 15.28 4.11 11.43
N GLY A 124 16.59 4.31 11.48
CA GLY A 124 17.47 3.59 12.42
C GLY A 124 17.54 2.08 12.16
N ASP A 125 17.14 1.27 13.13
CA ASP A 125 17.05 -0.19 13.05
C ASP A 125 15.66 -0.71 12.63
N SER A 126 14.86 0.15 12.06
CA SER A 126 13.53 -0.16 11.56
C SER A 126 13.30 0.40 10.16
N MET A 127 12.28 -0.12 9.49
CA MET A 127 11.84 0.33 8.18
C MET A 127 10.35 0.55 8.20
N ARG A 128 9.89 1.74 7.73
CA ARG A 128 8.48 2.09 7.62
C ARG A 128 7.99 1.85 6.21
N PHE A 129 6.84 1.22 6.12
CA PHE A 129 6.12 0.94 4.88
C PHE A 129 4.76 1.62 4.91
N ASP A 130 4.41 2.27 3.81
CA ASP A 130 3.14 2.97 3.65
C ASP A 130 2.32 2.29 2.55
N PHE A 131 1.04 2.01 2.83
CA PHE A 131 0.11 1.36 1.91
C PHE A 131 -1.16 2.20 1.78
N LEU A 132 -1.79 2.13 0.61
CA LEU A 132 -3.07 2.76 0.34
C LEU A 132 -4.20 1.78 0.64
N LEU A 133 -5.21 2.25 1.34
CA LEU A 133 -6.41 1.49 1.66
C LEU A 133 -7.58 2.03 0.83
N PHE A 134 -7.99 1.25 -0.17
CA PHE A 134 -9.14 1.54 -1.00
C PHE A 134 -10.37 0.83 -0.45
N GLU A 135 -11.11 1.51 0.40
CA GLU A 135 -12.39 1.01 0.90
C GLU A 135 -13.53 1.67 0.14
N SER A 136 -14.55 0.87 -0.18
CA SER A 136 -15.81 1.47 -0.57
C SER A 136 -16.38 2.24 0.61
N PRO A 137 -16.77 3.50 0.46
CA PRO A 137 -17.38 4.28 1.53
C PRO A 137 -18.65 3.63 2.09
N TYR A 138 -19.29 2.73 1.33
CA TYR A 138 -20.49 2.00 1.74
C TYR A 138 -20.24 0.79 2.64
N VAL A 139 -18.99 0.32 2.75
CA VAL A 139 -18.61 -0.78 3.66
C VAL A 139 -17.80 -0.29 4.86
N ALA A 140 -17.50 1.00 4.91
CA ALA A 140 -16.81 1.63 6.03
C ALA A 140 -17.66 1.66 7.31
N ASP A 141 -18.94 1.31 7.23
CA ASP A 141 -19.88 1.11 8.37
C ASP A 141 -19.56 -0.12 9.21
N LYS A 142 -18.62 -0.97 8.78
CA LYS A 142 -18.21 -2.18 9.49
C LYS A 142 -16.80 -2.04 10.08
N PRO A 143 -16.51 -2.72 11.20
CA PRO A 143 -15.15 -2.84 11.68
C PRO A 143 -14.24 -3.48 10.62
N LEU A 144 -13.03 -2.94 10.45
CA LEU A 144 -12.04 -3.50 9.56
C LEU A 144 -11.18 -4.53 10.31
N VAL A 145 -11.06 -5.72 9.73
CA VAL A 145 -10.12 -6.74 10.21
C VAL A 145 -9.42 -7.34 9.01
N MET A 146 -8.11 -7.13 8.91
CA MET A 146 -7.27 -7.69 7.85
C MET A 146 -6.11 -8.45 8.45
N LYS A 147 -5.66 -9.48 7.75
CA LYS A 147 -4.46 -10.25 8.11
C LYS A 147 -3.49 -10.23 6.95
N MET A 148 -2.23 -10.04 7.25
CA MET A 148 -1.14 -10.17 6.29
C MET A 148 0.01 -10.96 6.89
N GLU A 149 0.72 -11.66 6.03
CA GLU A 149 1.97 -12.32 6.31
C GLU A 149 3.11 -11.46 5.80
N VAL A 150 4.15 -11.28 6.61
CA VAL A 150 5.32 -10.45 6.25
C VAL A 150 6.58 -11.26 6.51
N TYR A 151 7.47 -11.30 5.54
CA TYR A 151 8.77 -11.95 5.67
C TYR A 151 9.87 -11.18 4.94
N ALA A 152 11.09 -11.30 5.45
CA ALA A 152 12.26 -10.72 4.82
C ALA A 152 12.72 -11.58 3.64
N VAL A 153 13.33 -10.93 2.65
CA VAL A 153 13.88 -11.54 1.43
C VAL A 153 15.28 -10.99 1.21
N ASN A 154 16.23 -11.84 0.80
CA ASN A 154 17.57 -11.41 0.40
C ASN A 154 17.73 -11.36 -1.13
N SER A 155 18.87 -10.84 -1.59
CA SER A 155 19.23 -10.73 -3.01
C SER A 155 19.37 -12.09 -3.76
N LYS A 156 19.35 -13.20 -3.05
CA LYS A 156 19.33 -14.57 -3.60
C LYS A 156 17.93 -15.15 -3.68
N TRP A 157 16.90 -14.32 -3.47
CA TRP A 157 15.47 -14.68 -3.43
C TRP A 157 15.12 -15.77 -2.42
N GLN A 158 15.90 -15.84 -1.34
CA GLN A 158 15.58 -16.66 -0.20
C GLN A 158 14.75 -15.85 0.78
N ARG A 159 13.81 -16.49 1.45
CA ARG A 159 12.96 -15.84 2.45
C ARG A 159 13.30 -16.28 3.88
N GLY A 160 13.05 -15.39 4.81
CA GLY A 160 13.02 -15.72 6.23
C GLY A 160 11.69 -16.35 6.66
N PRO A 161 11.59 -16.74 7.93
CA PRO A 161 10.32 -17.05 8.55
C PRO A 161 9.37 -15.85 8.48
N ALA A 162 8.09 -16.15 8.37
CA ALA A 162 7.06 -15.11 8.29
C ALA A 162 6.56 -14.71 9.68
N SER A 163 6.17 -13.44 9.80
CA SER A 163 5.36 -12.93 10.90
C SER A 163 3.97 -12.57 10.40
N THR A 164 2.94 -12.78 11.21
CA THR A 164 1.57 -12.38 10.88
C THR A 164 1.25 -11.05 11.54
N LEU A 165 0.73 -10.11 10.76
CA LEU A 165 0.19 -8.83 11.22
C LEU A 165 -1.33 -8.85 11.09
N VAL A 166 -2.03 -8.42 12.16
CA VAL A 166 -3.47 -8.22 12.15
C VAL A 166 -3.76 -6.73 12.28
N LEU A 167 -4.36 -6.18 11.23
CA LEU A 167 -4.84 -4.81 11.19
C LEU A 167 -6.29 -4.80 11.70
N ARG A 168 -6.59 -3.92 12.67
CA ARG A 168 -7.93 -3.74 13.21
C ARG A 168 -8.25 -2.27 13.31
N ALA A 169 -9.40 -1.87 12.80
CA ALA A 169 -9.94 -0.54 13.01
C ALA A 169 -11.43 -0.61 13.34
N PRO A 170 -11.93 0.30 14.18
CA PRO A 170 -13.36 0.44 14.43
C PRO A 170 -14.09 0.86 13.15
N VAL A 171 -15.39 0.97 13.23
CA VAL A 171 -16.22 1.59 12.21
C VAL A 171 -15.68 2.98 11.90
N ALA A 172 -15.59 3.32 10.63
CA ALA A 172 -15.19 4.66 10.23
C ALA A 172 -16.23 5.69 10.71
N ARG A 173 -15.75 6.86 11.16
CA ARG A 173 -16.67 7.94 11.53
C ARG A 173 -17.41 8.43 10.28
N ALA A 174 -18.69 8.76 10.42
CA ALA A 174 -19.43 9.40 9.36
C ALA A 174 -18.75 10.72 8.97
N ALA A 175 -18.78 11.04 7.67
CA ALA A 175 -18.34 12.36 7.22
C ALA A 175 -19.24 13.42 7.86
N GLU A 176 -18.64 14.39 8.52
CA GLU A 176 -19.37 15.50 9.10
C GLU A 176 -19.90 16.40 7.98
N LYS A 177 -21.20 16.69 8.01
CA LYS A 177 -21.81 17.56 7.02
C LYS A 177 -21.29 18.97 7.26
N GLU A 178 -20.40 19.48 6.38
CA GLU A 178 -20.11 20.92 6.36
C GLU A 178 -21.41 21.68 6.09
N ARG A 179 -21.84 22.47 7.08
CA ARG A 179 -23.03 23.33 6.99
C ARG A 179 -22.70 24.65 6.30
#